data_6dc175e1f5c16c0c8ade1375b02aafb7
#
_entry.id   6dc175e1f5c16c0c8ade1375b02aafb7
#
_cell.length_a   1.000
_cell.length_b   1.000
_cell.length_c   1.000
_cell.angle_alpha   90.00
_cell.angle_beta   90.00
_cell.angle_gamma   90.00
#
_symmetry.space_group_name_H-M   'P 1'
#
loop_
_entity.id
_entity.type
_entity.pdbx_description
1 polymer ?
#
loop_
_entity_poly.entity_id
_entity_poly.type
_entity_poly.pdbx_seq_one_letter_code
_entity_poly.pdbx_strand_id
1 'polypeptide(L)'
;LFVILVSLGYAAQDGETGKYRLTLKMFEISSGIVNSMDVMSVAKVHLERLAQRTGEAVHLVIRDAQDIVYIYKTESGPMRMSSRVGLRSPLYCTGVGKAILATLTEEEVEDVWRHSSPQKLTVRTVTDLPALCAQLNEVRACGYAIDDEENELGIRCVALAIPGPGGKADSAFSISGLAPYMTPERIRRIAALALETRADILRDLGVQGV
;
A
#
# COMPACT_ATOMS: atom_id res chain seq x y z
N LEU A 1 -3.91 20.30 22.09
CA LEU A 1 -4.24 19.90 20.72
C LEU A 1 -5.75 19.87 20.48
N PHE A 2 -6.54 19.07 21.24
CA PHE A 2 -8.00 18.93 21.03
C PHE A 2 -8.77 20.25 21.13
N VAL A 3 -8.42 21.14 22.08
CA VAL A 3 -9.05 22.47 22.21
C VAL A 3 -8.89 23.29 20.93
N ILE A 4 -7.71 23.26 20.31
CA ILE A 4 -7.45 23.98 19.06
C ILE A 4 -8.26 23.36 17.91
N LEU A 5 -8.33 22.03 17.81
CA LEU A 5 -9.14 21.37 16.77
C LEU A 5 -10.62 21.69 16.92
N VAL A 6 -11.13 21.80 18.15
CA VAL A 6 -12.52 22.20 18.41
C VAL A 6 -12.75 23.67 18.04
N SER A 7 -11.86 24.58 18.45
CA SER A 7 -12.00 26.01 18.12
C SER A 7 -11.93 26.30 16.63
N LEU A 8 -11.17 25.47 15.88
CA LEU A 8 -11.10 25.55 14.43
C LEU A 8 -12.21 24.77 13.70
N GLY A 9 -13.06 24.06 14.46
CA GLY A 9 -14.18 23.29 13.92
C GLY A 9 -13.80 21.94 13.29
N TYR A 10 -12.59 21.44 13.48
CA TYR A 10 -12.13 20.12 12.99
C TYR A 10 -12.53 18.97 13.90
N ALA A 11 -12.81 19.26 15.18
CA ALA A 11 -13.37 18.32 16.13
C ALA A 11 -14.58 18.93 16.83
N ALA A 12 -15.44 18.09 17.38
CA ALA A 12 -16.52 18.49 18.28
C ALA A 12 -16.44 17.63 19.54
N GLN A 13 -16.76 18.23 20.69
CA GLN A 13 -16.89 17.51 21.96
C GLN A 13 -18.36 17.25 22.23
N ASP A 14 -18.68 16.03 22.58
CA ASP A 14 -20.00 15.64 23.05
C ASP A 14 -20.23 16.19 24.47
N GLY A 15 -21.29 16.94 24.66
CA GLY A 15 -21.57 17.65 25.92
C GLY A 15 -21.97 16.74 27.10
N GLU A 16 -22.47 15.53 26.83
CA GLU A 16 -22.89 14.57 27.83
C GLU A 16 -21.76 13.60 28.23
N THR A 17 -21.04 13.08 27.23
CA THR A 17 -19.99 12.06 27.44
C THR A 17 -18.60 12.64 27.57
N GLY A 18 -18.39 13.91 27.19
CA GLY A 18 -17.09 14.56 27.10
C GLY A 18 -16.17 14.02 25.99
N LYS A 19 -16.62 13.07 25.19
CA LYS A 19 -15.82 12.44 24.10
C LYS A 19 -15.68 13.37 22.89
N TYR A 20 -14.55 13.26 22.19
CA TYR A 20 -14.28 14.01 20.98
C TYR A 20 -14.59 13.18 19.74
N ARG A 21 -15.12 13.82 18.70
CA ARG A 21 -15.28 13.27 17.34
C ARG A 21 -14.75 14.24 16.31
N LEU A 22 -14.22 13.72 15.20
CA LEU A 22 -13.85 14.54 14.05
C LEU A 22 -15.10 15.03 13.33
N THR A 23 -15.03 16.19 12.71
CA THR A 23 -16.11 16.80 11.91
C THR A 23 -15.86 16.56 10.42
N LEU A 24 -16.87 16.82 9.58
CA LEU A 24 -16.75 16.77 8.12
C LEU A 24 -15.72 17.77 7.58
N LYS A 25 -15.39 18.84 8.31
CA LYS A 25 -14.34 19.78 7.92
C LYS A 25 -12.95 19.13 7.82
N MET A 26 -12.68 18.12 8.65
CA MET A 26 -11.46 17.30 8.50
C MET A 26 -11.46 16.50 7.20
N PHE A 27 -12.62 15.96 6.80
CA PHE A 27 -12.79 15.25 5.53
C PHE A 27 -12.60 16.17 4.32
N GLU A 28 -13.10 17.42 4.35
CA GLU A 28 -12.90 18.40 3.26
C GLU A 28 -11.41 18.62 2.98
N ILE A 29 -10.58 18.79 4.01
CA ILE A 29 -9.14 18.97 3.84
C ILE A 29 -8.49 17.70 3.33
N SER A 30 -8.79 16.55 3.93
CA SER A 30 -8.16 15.27 3.54
C SER A 30 -8.55 14.83 2.12
N SER A 31 -9.80 15.08 1.70
CA SER A 31 -10.23 14.79 0.33
C SER A 31 -9.51 15.64 -0.71
N GLY A 32 -9.20 16.90 -0.39
CA GLY A 32 -8.39 17.78 -1.24
C GLY A 32 -6.99 17.22 -1.48
N ILE A 33 -6.35 16.67 -0.45
CA ILE A 33 -5.04 16.01 -0.57
C ILE A 33 -5.11 14.81 -1.53
N VAL A 34 -6.05 13.89 -1.29
CA VAL A 34 -6.20 12.67 -2.11
C VAL A 34 -6.55 13.00 -3.56
N ASN A 35 -7.46 13.96 -3.77
CA ASN A 35 -7.90 14.36 -5.12
C ASN A 35 -6.82 15.11 -5.91
N SER A 36 -5.82 15.70 -5.25
CA SER A 36 -4.68 16.34 -5.91
C SER A 36 -3.60 15.34 -6.36
N MET A 37 -3.73 14.05 -6.02
CA MET A 37 -2.78 13.02 -6.42
C MET A 37 -3.14 12.45 -7.79
N ASP A 38 -2.36 12.77 -8.82
CA ASP A 38 -2.55 12.26 -10.18
C ASP A 38 -2.61 10.72 -10.21
N VAL A 39 -1.79 10.05 -9.41
CA VAL A 39 -1.76 8.60 -9.30
C VAL A 39 -3.11 8.01 -8.86
N MET A 40 -3.83 8.68 -7.95
CA MET A 40 -5.15 8.21 -7.49
C MET A 40 -6.19 8.30 -8.61
N SER A 41 -6.25 9.43 -9.30
CA SER A 41 -7.23 9.67 -10.36
C SER A 41 -7.02 8.73 -11.55
N VAL A 42 -5.76 8.49 -11.93
CA VAL A 42 -5.41 7.60 -13.05
C VAL A 42 -5.53 6.13 -12.66
N ALA A 43 -4.93 5.70 -11.53
CA ALA A 43 -4.87 4.29 -11.18
C ALA A 43 -6.24 3.68 -10.87
N LYS A 44 -7.18 4.44 -10.30
CA LYS A 44 -8.46 3.92 -9.80
C LYS A 44 -9.20 3.06 -10.82
N VAL A 45 -9.38 3.52 -12.04
CA VAL A 45 -10.13 2.80 -13.08
C VAL A 45 -9.44 1.48 -13.48
N HIS A 46 -8.11 1.46 -13.51
CA HIS A 46 -7.32 0.26 -13.81
C HIS A 46 -7.39 -0.74 -12.67
N LEU A 47 -7.32 -0.27 -11.42
CA LEU A 47 -7.39 -1.11 -10.23
C LEU A 47 -8.79 -1.72 -10.01
N GLU A 48 -9.86 -1.00 -10.33
CA GLU A 48 -11.22 -1.54 -10.33
C GLU A 48 -11.38 -2.68 -11.35
N ARG A 49 -10.82 -2.50 -12.54
CA ARG A 49 -10.79 -3.51 -13.59
C ARG A 49 -9.97 -4.74 -13.19
N LEU A 50 -8.83 -4.52 -12.53
CA LEU A 50 -7.97 -5.59 -11.98
C LEU A 50 -8.71 -6.37 -10.89
N ALA A 51 -9.42 -5.70 -9.99
CA ALA A 51 -10.23 -6.33 -8.96
C ALA A 51 -11.33 -7.23 -9.56
N GLN A 52 -12.02 -6.77 -10.60
CA GLN A 52 -13.01 -7.57 -11.32
C GLN A 52 -12.39 -8.81 -11.99
N ARG A 53 -11.20 -8.68 -12.61
CA ARG A 53 -10.50 -9.79 -13.29
C ARG A 53 -9.96 -10.84 -12.31
N THR A 54 -9.55 -10.43 -11.12
CA THR A 54 -8.95 -11.30 -10.11
C THR A 54 -9.95 -11.87 -9.12
N GLY A 55 -11.04 -11.13 -8.85
CA GLY A 55 -12.01 -11.43 -7.79
C GLY A 55 -11.48 -11.17 -6.39
N GLU A 56 -10.36 -10.44 -6.25
CA GLU A 56 -9.67 -10.17 -5.00
C GLU A 56 -9.72 -8.67 -4.63
N ALA A 57 -9.46 -8.37 -3.38
CA ALA A 57 -9.32 -6.99 -2.93
C ALA A 57 -8.04 -6.36 -3.51
N VAL A 58 -8.18 -5.14 -4.04
CA VAL A 58 -7.05 -4.36 -4.56
C VAL A 58 -6.90 -3.10 -3.73
N HIS A 59 -5.65 -2.77 -3.39
CA HIS A 59 -5.30 -1.61 -2.60
C HIS A 59 -4.35 -0.70 -3.38
N LEU A 60 -4.47 0.62 -3.18
CA LEU A 60 -3.49 1.61 -3.59
C LEU A 60 -2.95 2.29 -2.34
N VAL A 61 -1.64 2.45 -2.28
CA VAL A 61 -0.95 3.06 -1.16
C VAL A 61 0.02 4.14 -1.61
N ILE A 62 0.35 5.03 -0.68
CA ILE A 62 1.44 5.99 -0.82
C ILE A 62 2.40 5.79 0.35
N ARG A 63 3.68 5.92 0.07
CA ARG A 63 4.74 5.94 1.06
C ARG A 63 4.69 7.24 1.87
N ASP A 64 4.82 7.10 3.18
CA ASP A 64 5.03 8.21 4.10
C ASP A 64 6.11 7.82 5.12
N ALA A 65 7.33 8.29 4.87
CA ALA A 65 8.55 7.94 5.62
C ALA A 65 8.85 6.43 5.63
N GLN A 66 8.68 5.75 6.76
CA GLN A 66 8.92 4.30 6.95
C GLN A 66 7.67 3.45 6.80
N ASP A 67 6.52 4.08 6.54
CA ASP A 67 5.21 3.44 6.41
C ASP A 67 4.62 3.63 5.02
N ILE A 68 3.58 2.87 4.76
CA ILE A 68 2.62 3.15 3.70
C ILE A 68 1.30 3.64 4.31
N VAL A 69 0.56 4.44 3.55
CA VAL A 69 -0.80 4.84 3.86
C VAL A 69 -1.73 4.33 2.77
N TYR A 70 -2.77 3.59 3.14
CA TYR A 70 -3.80 3.14 2.21
C TYR A 70 -4.65 4.34 1.77
N ILE A 71 -4.65 4.67 0.48
CA ILE A 71 -5.43 5.78 -0.09
C ILE A 71 -6.65 5.30 -0.88
N TYR A 72 -6.66 4.04 -1.32
CA TYR A 72 -7.76 3.42 -2.03
C TYR A 72 -7.84 1.93 -1.74
N LYS A 73 -9.06 1.39 -1.73
CA LYS A 73 -9.37 -0.04 -1.61
C LYS A 73 -10.63 -0.38 -2.39
N THR A 74 -10.62 -1.51 -3.10
CA THR A 74 -11.84 -2.09 -3.66
C THR A 74 -12.56 -2.96 -2.62
N GLU A 75 -13.86 -3.03 -2.68
CA GLU A 75 -14.68 -3.93 -1.84
C GLU A 75 -14.84 -5.34 -2.46
N SER A 76 -14.01 -5.68 -3.46
CA SER A 76 -14.05 -6.98 -4.13
C SER A 76 -13.40 -8.06 -3.26
N GLY A 77 -13.99 -9.27 -3.29
CA GLY A 77 -13.48 -10.42 -2.57
C GLY A 77 -14.48 -10.98 -1.54
N PRO A 78 -14.32 -12.27 -1.17
CA PRO A 78 -15.25 -12.96 -0.27
C PRO A 78 -15.09 -12.56 1.20
N MET A 79 -14.05 -11.83 1.55
CA MET A 79 -13.74 -11.47 2.93
C MET A 79 -13.47 -9.98 3.11
N ARG A 80 -13.95 -9.43 4.23
CA ARG A 80 -13.57 -8.09 4.68
C ARG A 80 -12.17 -8.16 5.30
N MET A 81 -11.20 -7.53 4.63
CA MET A 81 -9.86 -7.36 5.17
C MET A 81 -9.84 -6.27 6.24
N SER A 82 -8.90 -6.38 7.17
CA SER A 82 -8.64 -5.39 8.23
C SER A 82 -8.20 -4.02 7.68
N SER A 83 -7.66 -4.00 6.47
CA SER A 83 -7.22 -2.78 5.78
C SER A 83 -8.36 -1.80 5.51
N ARG A 84 -8.10 -0.51 5.73
CA ARG A 84 -9.02 0.59 5.44
C ARG A 84 -8.24 1.82 4.96
N VAL A 85 -8.88 2.67 4.19
CA VAL A 85 -8.31 3.96 3.77
C VAL A 85 -7.92 4.77 5.00
N GLY A 86 -6.72 5.35 4.98
CA GLY A 86 -6.11 6.07 6.10
C GLY A 86 -5.34 5.19 7.09
N LEU A 87 -5.41 3.85 6.99
CA LEU A 87 -4.57 2.96 7.81
C LEU A 87 -3.11 3.09 7.36
N ARG A 88 -2.20 2.99 8.33
CA ARG A 88 -0.75 2.91 8.12
C ARG A 88 -0.27 1.49 8.35
N SER A 89 0.74 1.07 7.60
CA SER A 89 1.44 -0.19 7.83
C SER A 89 2.91 -0.04 7.46
N PRO A 90 3.84 -0.80 8.07
CA PRO A 90 5.26 -0.67 7.81
C PRO A 90 5.64 -1.08 6.38
N LEU A 91 6.69 -0.44 5.83
CA LEU A 91 7.24 -0.81 4.52
C LEU A 91 7.86 -2.21 4.53
N TYR A 92 8.59 -2.58 5.59
CA TYR A 92 9.44 -3.78 5.60
C TYR A 92 8.69 -5.11 5.51
N CYS A 93 7.42 -5.18 5.94
CA CYS A 93 6.65 -6.43 6.04
C CYS A 93 5.39 -6.46 5.17
N THR A 94 5.14 -5.42 4.38
CA THR A 94 4.02 -5.38 3.43
C THR A 94 4.50 -5.61 2.00
N GLY A 95 3.69 -6.28 1.18
CA GLY A 95 4.03 -6.46 -0.24
C GLY A 95 4.23 -5.14 -0.96
N VAL A 96 3.33 -4.17 -0.76
CA VAL A 96 3.43 -2.80 -1.34
C VAL A 96 4.67 -2.07 -0.84
N GLY A 97 5.02 -2.22 0.44
CA GLY A 97 6.23 -1.62 1.00
C GLY A 97 7.50 -2.21 0.39
N LYS A 98 7.59 -3.53 0.29
CA LYS A 98 8.73 -4.21 -0.38
C LYS A 98 8.82 -3.84 -1.86
N ALA A 99 7.69 -3.70 -2.56
CA ALA A 99 7.68 -3.23 -3.94
C ALA A 99 8.26 -1.80 -4.07
N ILE A 100 7.90 -0.88 -3.16
CA ILE A 100 8.48 0.46 -3.11
C ILE A 100 9.98 0.40 -2.76
N LEU A 101 10.36 -0.31 -1.69
CA LEU A 101 11.76 -0.43 -1.25
C LEU A 101 12.67 -0.99 -2.35
N ALA A 102 12.17 -1.90 -3.19
CA ALA A 102 12.93 -2.45 -4.31
C ALA A 102 13.31 -1.41 -5.38
N THR A 103 12.64 -0.24 -5.42
CA THR A 103 12.98 0.88 -6.34
C THR A 103 14.01 1.83 -5.77
N LEU A 104 14.36 1.68 -4.50
CA LEU A 104 15.33 2.54 -3.80
C LEU A 104 16.74 1.99 -3.92
N THR A 105 17.74 2.85 -3.68
CA THR A 105 19.14 2.43 -3.52
C THR A 105 19.33 1.65 -2.22
N GLU A 106 20.44 0.91 -2.10
CA GLU A 106 20.77 0.17 -0.87
C GLU A 106 20.90 1.10 0.34
N GLU A 107 21.54 2.25 0.18
CA GLU A 107 21.68 3.27 1.22
C GLU A 107 20.33 3.80 1.71
N GLU A 108 19.40 4.04 0.79
CA GLU A 108 18.04 4.49 1.12
C GLU A 108 17.23 3.39 1.84
N VAL A 109 17.40 2.13 1.45
CA VAL A 109 16.79 0.99 2.14
C VAL A 109 17.32 0.86 3.56
N GLU A 110 18.63 0.99 3.75
CA GLU A 110 19.27 0.98 5.08
C GLU A 110 18.77 2.13 5.95
N ASP A 111 18.61 3.33 5.37
CA ASP A 111 18.09 4.48 6.10
C ASP A 111 16.64 4.26 6.55
N VAL A 112 15.77 3.79 5.67
CA VAL A 112 14.40 3.41 6.01
C VAL A 112 14.38 2.36 7.12
N TRP A 113 15.21 1.32 6.99
CA TRP A 113 15.31 0.25 7.98
C TRP A 113 15.70 0.75 9.37
N ARG A 114 16.72 1.61 9.46
CA ARG A 114 17.17 2.21 10.74
C ARG A 114 16.06 2.96 11.48
N HIS A 115 15.14 3.57 10.75
CA HIS A 115 14.04 4.34 11.31
C HIS A 115 12.73 3.55 11.47
N SER A 116 12.67 2.29 11.00
CA SER A 116 11.43 1.49 10.99
C SER A 116 11.11 0.81 12.31
N SER A 117 12.10 0.56 13.19
CA SER A 117 11.92 -0.25 14.40
C SER A 117 11.17 -1.57 14.16
N PRO A 118 11.73 -2.51 13.34
CA PRO A 118 11.01 -3.68 12.88
C PRO A 118 10.51 -4.57 14.03
N GLN A 119 9.24 -4.91 14.00
CA GLN A 119 8.58 -5.78 14.95
C GLN A 119 8.10 -7.06 14.26
N LYS A 120 8.08 -8.16 14.99
CA LYS A 120 7.57 -9.44 14.50
C LYS A 120 6.05 -9.47 14.61
N LEU A 121 5.34 -9.06 13.55
CA LEU A 121 3.87 -9.04 13.52
C LEU A 121 3.27 -10.44 13.41
N THR A 122 3.97 -11.34 12.68
CA THR A 122 3.62 -12.75 12.53
C THR A 122 4.87 -13.62 12.70
N VAL A 123 4.69 -14.94 12.69
CA VAL A 123 5.83 -15.87 12.69
C VAL A 123 6.67 -15.80 11.41
N ARG A 124 6.12 -15.20 10.34
CA ARG A 124 6.76 -15.08 9.04
C ARG A 124 7.38 -13.70 8.78
N THR A 125 7.10 -12.70 9.63
CA THR A 125 7.65 -11.35 9.46
C THR A 125 9.17 -11.38 9.45
N VAL A 126 9.76 -10.83 8.39
CA VAL A 126 11.20 -10.60 8.29
C VAL A 126 11.57 -9.42 9.19
N THR A 127 12.52 -9.65 10.11
CA THR A 127 12.97 -8.68 11.12
C THR A 127 14.47 -8.42 11.09
N ASP A 128 15.17 -8.85 10.04
CA ASP A 128 16.56 -8.56 9.80
C ASP A 128 16.79 -7.98 8.39
N LEU A 129 17.69 -7.03 8.27
CA LEU A 129 17.95 -6.31 7.03
C LEU A 129 18.51 -7.21 5.91
N PRO A 130 19.47 -8.14 6.16
CA PRO A 130 19.95 -9.03 5.10
C PRO A 130 18.85 -9.87 4.45
N ALA A 131 17.91 -10.41 5.24
CA ALA A 131 16.77 -11.17 4.72
C ALA A 131 15.81 -10.27 3.92
N LEU A 132 15.56 -9.05 4.38
CA LEU A 132 14.80 -8.08 3.60
C LEU A 132 15.49 -7.77 2.27
N CYS A 133 16.79 -7.48 2.27
CA CYS A 133 17.55 -7.20 1.04
C CYS A 133 17.52 -8.38 0.05
N ALA A 134 17.56 -9.61 0.54
CA ALA A 134 17.41 -10.80 -0.32
C ALA A 134 16.05 -10.82 -1.01
N GLN A 135 14.96 -10.57 -0.27
CA GLN A 135 13.62 -10.46 -0.86
C GLN A 135 13.53 -9.29 -1.86
N LEU A 136 14.13 -8.12 -1.56
CA LEU A 136 14.13 -6.99 -2.49
C LEU A 136 14.85 -7.30 -3.81
N ASN A 137 15.92 -8.10 -3.77
CA ASN A 137 16.61 -8.56 -4.98
C ASN A 137 15.70 -9.47 -5.83
N GLU A 138 14.91 -10.34 -5.20
CA GLU A 138 13.91 -11.14 -5.91
C GLU A 138 12.84 -10.24 -6.55
N VAL A 139 12.37 -9.22 -5.83
CA VAL A 139 11.41 -8.25 -6.37
C VAL A 139 11.96 -7.51 -7.58
N ARG A 140 13.23 -7.07 -7.53
CA ARG A 140 13.91 -6.43 -8.67
C ARG A 140 14.00 -7.34 -9.87
N ALA A 141 14.25 -8.64 -9.65
CA ALA A 141 14.38 -9.63 -10.72
C ALA A 141 13.05 -9.98 -11.38
N CYS A 142 11.95 -10.13 -10.60
CA CYS A 142 10.65 -10.57 -11.12
C CYS A 142 9.65 -9.42 -11.38
N GLY A 143 9.91 -8.23 -10.84
CA GLY A 143 9.09 -7.03 -11.06
C GLY A 143 7.84 -6.91 -10.16
N TYR A 144 7.66 -7.81 -9.19
CA TYR A 144 6.59 -7.78 -8.19
C TYR A 144 7.05 -8.31 -6.84
N ALA A 145 6.42 -7.86 -5.77
CA ALA A 145 6.65 -8.33 -4.41
C ALA A 145 5.55 -9.28 -3.95
N ILE A 146 5.89 -10.18 -3.03
CA ILE A 146 4.94 -11.04 -2.32
C ILE A 146 5.02 -10.69 -0.82
N ASP A 147 3.85 -10.48 -0.20
CA ASP A 147 3.69 -10.59 1.24
C ASP A 147 3.12 -11.97 1.52
N ASP A 148 3.93 -12.87 2.09
CA ASP A 148 3.53 -14.24 2.44
C ASP A 148 3.20 -14.33 3.93
N GLU A 149 2.07 -13.75 4.31
CA GLU A 149 1.59 -13.76 5.70
C GLU A 149 2.54 -13.01 6.67
N GLU A 150 3.35 -12.06 6.17
CA GLU A 150 4.30 -11.31 6.99
C GLU A 150 3.65 -10.18 7.78
N ASN A 151 2.70 -9.47 7.16
CA ASN A 151 1.94 -8.39 7.80
C ASN A 151 0.73 -8.92 8.57
N GLU A 152 0.03 -9.93 8.03
CA GLU A 152 -1.18 -10.53 8.64
C GLU A 152 -1.26 -12.02 8.29
N LEU A 153 -1.39 -12.89 9.33
CA LEU A 153 -1.55 -14.33 9.12
C LEU A 153 -2.82 -14.64 8.33
N GLY A 154 -2.72 -15.59 7.40
CA GLY A 154 -3.82 -16.01 6.54
C GLY A 154 -4.03 -15.12 5.31
N ILE A 155 -3.27 -14.03 5.17
CA ILE A 155 -3.33 -13.13 4.02
C ILE A 155 -2.04 -13.21 3.22
N ARG A 156 -2.18 -13.33 1.89
CA ARG A 156 -1.06 -13.27 0.95
C ARG A 156 -1.35 -12.24 -0.14
N CYS A 157 -0.35 -11.43 -0.47
CA CYS A 157 -0.51 -10.34 -1.42
C CYS A 157 0.52 -10.42 -2.55
N VAL A 158 0.11 -10.03 -3.75
CA VAL A 158 1.00 -9.68 -4.86
C VAL A 158 0.98 -8.17 -5.01
N ALA A 159 2.13 -7.52 -5.04
CA ALA A 159 2.23 -6.06 -5.03
C ALA A 159 3.25 -5.54 -6.05
N LEU A 160 2.95 -4.38 -6.63
CA LEU A 160 3.81 -3.72 -7.61
C LEU A 160 3.94 -2.23 -7.26
N ALA A 161 5.15 -1.73 -7.38
CA ALA A 161 5.41 -0.30 -7.32
C ALA A 161 4.90 0.40 -8.59
N ILE A 162 4.47 1.65 -8.43
CA ILE A 162 4.17 2.58 -9.53
C ILE A 162 5.29 3.64 -9.52
N PRO A 163 6.39 3.42 -10.25
CA PRO A 163 7.49 4.36 -10.27
C PRO A 163 7.10 5.68 -10.95
N GLY A 164 7.62 6.77 -10.39
CA GLY A 164 7.55 8.09 -10.99
C GLY A 164 8.70 8.36 -11.96
N PRO A 165 8.81 9.60 -12.47
CA PRO A 165 9.94 10.03 -13.26
C PRO A 165 11.26 9.77 -12.51
N GLY A 166 12.21 9.06 -13.13
CA GLY A 166 13.48 8.68 -12.48
C GLY A 166 13.49 7.29 -11.82
N GLY A 167 12.42 6.51 -11.96
CA GLY A 167 12.38 5.08 -11.59
C GLY A 167 12.10 4.79 -10.12
N LYS A 168 12.12 5.78 -9.22
CA LYS A 168 11.74 5.61 -7.82
C LYS A 168 10.22 5.67 -7.65
N ALA A 169 9.71 4.91 -6.70
CA ALA A 169 8.28 4.87 -6.40
C ALA A 169 7.97 5.37 -5.00
N ASP A 170 6.97 6.26 -4.92
CA ASP A 170 6.29 6.63 -3.67
C ASP A 170 4.87 6.06 -3.60
N SER A 171 4.45 5.31 -4.60
CA SER A 171 3.16 4.64 -4.64
C SER A 171 3.27 3.20 -5.12
N ALA A 172 2.33 2.37 -4.67
CA ALA A 172 2.24 0.97 -5.04
C ALA A 172 0.80 0.48 -4.93
N PHE A 173 0.50 -0.62 -5.61
CA PHE A 173 -0.77 -1.32 -5.43
C PHE A 173 -0.56 -2.79 -5.14
N SER A 174 -1.54 -3.43 -4.50
CA SER A 174 -1.54 -4.87 -4.22
C SER A 174 -2.87 -5.52 -4.53
N ILE A 175 -2.79 -6.80 -4.82
CA ILE A 175 -3.90 -7.74 -4.89
C ILE A 175 -3.75 -8.68 -3.71
N SER A 176 -4.76 -8.74 -2.85
CA SER A 176 -4.71 -9.44 -1.57
C SER A 176 -5.81 -10.47 -1.48
N GLY A 177 -5.45 -11.70 -1.13
CA GLY A 177 -6.36 -12.81 -0.98
C GLY A 177 -5.99 -13.70 0.21
N LEU A 178 -6.88 -14.65 0.53
CA LEU A 178 -6.62 -15.64 1.57
C LEU A 178 -5.47 -16.57 1.15
N ALA A 179 -4.48 -16.74 2.02
CA ALA A 179 -3.27 -17.52 1.76
C ALA A 179 -3.53 -18.93 1.20
N PRO A 180 -4.53 -19.72 1.69
CA PRO A 180 -4.82 -21.02 1.12
C PRO A 180 -5.26 -21.02 -0.35
N TYR A 181 -5.88 -19.91 -0.81
CA TYR A 181 -6.32 -19.76 -2.20
C TYR A 181 -5.31 -19.07 -3.09
N MET A 182 -4.29 -18.43 -2.51
CA MET A 182 -3.19 -17.79 -3.24
C MET A 182 -2.08 -18.80 -3.53
N THR A 183 -2.41 -19.82 -4.36
CA THR A 183 -1.44 -20.85 -4.79
C THR A 183 -0.35 -20.25 -5.68
N PRO A 184 0.81 -20.91 -5.85
CA PRO A 184 1.87 -20.43 -6.74
C PRO A 184 1.39 -20.15 -8.18
N GLU A 185 0.48 -21.00 -8.72
CA GLU A 185 -0.12 -20.79 -10.06
C GLU A 185 -0.97 -19.52 -10.09
N ARG A 186 -1.81 -19.34 -9.05
CA ARG A 186 -2.67 -18.16 -8.95
C ARG A 186 -1.85 -16.88 -8.76
N ILE A 187 -0.79 -16.92 -7.97
CA ILE A 187 0.15 -15.82 -7.81
C ILE A 187 0.76 -15.42 -9.14
N ARG A 188 1.28 -16.38 -9.93
CA ARG A 188 1.85 -16.09 -11.27
C ARG A 188 0.83 -15.45 -12.21
N ARG A 189 -0.42 -15.96 -12.21
CA ARG A 189 -1.50 -15.39 -13.00
C ARG A 189 -1.84 -13.96 -12.56
N ILE A 190 -1.98 -13.72 -11.26
CA ILE A 190 -2.26 -12.39 -10.69
C ILE A 190 -1.11 -11.44 -10.98
N ALA A 191 0.15 -11.89 -10.86
CA ALA A 191 1.33 -11.07 -11.15
C ALA A 191 1.36 -10.63 -12.63
N ALA A 192 1.04 -11.53 -13.57
CA ALA A 192 0.95 -11.16 -14.97
C ALA A 192 -0.11 -10.08 -15.24
N LEU A 193 -1.32 -10.22 -14.65
CA LEU A 193 -2.38 -9.23 -14.76
C LEU A 193 -1.99 -7.89 -14.10
N ALA A 194 -1.28 -7.94 -12.98
CA ALA A 194 -0.80 -6.78 -12.28
C ALA A 194 0.29 -6.02 -13.05
N LEU A 195 1.20 -6.74 -13.72
CA LEU A 195 2.22 -6.16 -14.61
C LEU A 195 1.59 -5.44 -15.80
N GLU A 196 0.58 -6.04 -16.45
CA GLU A 196 -0.22 -5.38 -17.50
C GLU A 196 -0.87 -4.09 -16.96
N THR A 197 -1.53 -4.20 -15.80
CA THR A 197 -2.21 -3.06 -15.16
C THR A 197 -1.23 -1.94 -14.81
N ARG A 198 -0.04 -2.27 -14.31
CA ARG A 198 1.01 -1.27 -14.05
C ARG A 198 1.43 -0.56 -15.31
N ALA A 199 1.64 -1.28 -16.40
CA ALA A 199 2.01 -0.69 -17.69
C ALA A 199 0.93 0.28 -18.21
N ASP A 200 -0.36 -0.06 -18.03
CA ASP A 200 -1.46 0.83 -18.39
C ASP A 200 -1.47 2.10 -17.52
N ILE A 201 -1.31 1.95 -16.20
CA ILE A 201 -1.23 3.08 -15.27
C ILE A 201 -0.06 4.02 -15.63
N LEU A 202 1.13 3.48 -15.86
CA LEU A 202 2.32 4.27 -16.19
C LEU A 202 2.15 5.03 -17.52
N ARG A 203 1.53 4.39 -18.52
CA ARG A 203 1.21 5.03 -19.80
C ARG A 203 0.28 6.22 -19.60
N ASP A 204 -0.79 6.05 -18.84
CA ASP A 204 -1.78 7.10 -18.60
C ASP A 204 -1.27 8.21 -17.67
N LEU A 205 -0.26 7.92 -16.84
CA LEU A 205 0.50 8.92 -16.07
C LEU A 205 1.57 9.66 -16.92
N GLY A 206 1.80 9.22 -18.16
CA GLY A 206 2.83 9.82 -19.02
C GLY A 206 4.27 9.45 -18.62
N VAL A 207 4.47 8.40 -17.81
CA VAL A 207 5.79 7.93 -17.39
C VAL A 207 6.36 7.02 -18.48
N GLN A 208 7.42 7.47 -19.17
CA GLN A 208 8.10 6.71 -20.23
C GLN A 208 9.41 6.10 -19.71
N GLY A 209 9.71 4.86 -20.12
CA GLY A 209 11.06 4.27 -19.98
C GLY A 209 11.40 3.70 -18.60
N VAL A 210 10.44 3.09 -17.91
CA VAL A 210 10.70 2.31 -16.67
C VAL A 210 10.63 0.81 -16.95
#